data_2cd9db47b24027f953ba0d877afe6019
#
_entry.id   2cd9db47b24027f953ba0d877afe6019
#
_cell.length_a   1.000
_cell.length_b   1.000
_cell.length_c   1.000
_cell.angle_alpha   90.00
_cell.angle_beta   90.00
_cell.angle_gamma   90.00
#
_symmetry.space_group_name_H-M   'P 1'
#
loop_
_entity.id
_entity.type
_entity.pdbx_description
1 polymer ?
#
loop_
_entity_poly.entity_id
_entity_poly.type
_entity_poly.pdbx_seq_one_letter_code
_entity_poly.pdbx_strand_id
1 'polypeptide(L)'
;MTPKFKRRLKRTSIVLVVLFVLITRFFASSVLGEPFFGETITNLFSAKEKPILLSPEDLGMLKSAIHPITIENTKNDSLQFDFLNEKLKDVDVIGLGEATHGTKEFFELKNKIFKYLVEKQEVRLFGIEANFAACYDINKYVLTGEGNAREALSRNGYWVWQSQEVLDLIEWMKDYNKDKTSNQKIQFYGYDMQDATSCIVWLENYLSKNSPSFNKNLLPEKFDENKAALGELDDEALDEMQKTNLNKLENLEEFVLSQEIELFKQDSADYNFAKQTIAVLRQKLNYFREQDFNTAFSFRDSSMTQNIKWIRESNNNGKIMLWAHNGHIGRGSFSEDFKSGNWMGTYLNNLYGEKYYNIGFSFGEGGFIAQSPSSTNIL
;
A
#
# COMPACT_ATOMS: atom_id res chain seq x y z
N MET A 1 -52.52 -30.32 -27.41
CA MET A 1 -51.51 -29.56 -26.60
C MET A 1 -51.81 -28.07 -26.74
N THR A 2 -52.15 -27.44 -25.62
CA THR A 2 -52.54 -26.01 -25.61
C THR A 2 -51.34 -25.09 -25.88
N PRO A 3 -51.54 -23.90 -26.47
CA PRO A 3 -50.46 -22.96 -26.74
C PRO A 3 -49.65 -22.58 -25.49
N LYS A 4 -50.28 -22.53 -24.33
CA LYS A 4 -49.64 -22.33 -23.02
C LYS A 4 -48.64 -23.43 -22.65
N PHE A 5 -48.98 -24.70 -22.96
CA PHE A 5 -48.10 -25.84 -22.67
C PHE A 5 -46.89 -25.87 -23.59
N LYS A 6 -47.03 -25.55 -24.88
CA LYS A 6 -45.90 -25.41 -25.83
C LYS A 6 -44.93 -24.28 -25.39
N ARG A 7 -45.47 -23.18 -24.87
CA ARG A 7 -44.64 -22.05 -24.40
C ARG A 7 -43.89 -22.38 -23.11
N ARG A 8 -44.50 -23.15 -22.20
CA ARG A 8 -43.84 -23.69 -21.00
C ARG A 8 -42.73 -24.68 -21.37
N LEU A 9 -43.01 -25.63 -22.25
CA LEU A 9 -42.02 -26.63 -22.70
C LEU A 9 -40.80 -25.94 -23.35
N LYS A 10 -41.04 -24.94 -24.19
CA LYS A 10 -39.95 -24.14 -24.83
C LYS A 10 -39.11 -23.39 -23.81
N ARG A 11 -39.71 -22.80 -22.78
CA ARG A 11 -39.00 -22.14 -21.69
C ARG A 11 -38.17 -23.09 -20.84
N THR A 12 -38.75 -24.26 -20.50
CA THR A 12 -38.05 -25.30 -19.73
C THR A 12 -36.87 -25.87 -20.54
N SER A 13 -37.02 -26.09 -21.84
CA SER A 13 -35.93 -26.55 -22.72
C SER A 13 -34.80 -25.52 -22.82
N ILE A 14 -35.10 -24.21 -22.91
CA ILE A 14 -34.08 -23.15 -22.92
C ILE A 14 -33.34 -23.12 -21.61
N VAL A 15 -34.04 -23.21 -20.47
CA VAL A 15 -33.39 -23.23 -19.15
C VAL A 15 -32.48 -24.45 -18.98
N LEU A 16 -32.90 -25.62 -19.45
CA LEU A 16 -32.09 -26.84 -19.40
C LEU A 16 -30.86 -26.77 -20.30
N VAL A 17 -30.96 -26.15 -21.48
CA VAL A 17 -29.81 -25.94 -22.37
C VAL A 17 -28.82 -24.93 -21.76
N VAL A 18 -29.30 -23.85 -21.16
CA VAL A 18 -28.44 -22.88 -20.48
C VAL A 18 -27.75 -23.54 -19.27
N LEU A 19 -28.47 -24.32 -18.47
CA LEU A 19 -27.88 -25.05 -17.36
C LEU A 19 -26.85 -26.10 -17.82
N PHE A 20 -27.10 -26.80 -18.92
CA PHE A 20 -26.15 -27.76 -19.50
C PHE A 20 -24.89 -27.07 -20.01
N VAL A 21 -25.03 -25.93 -20.66
CA VAL A 21 -23.87 -25.12 -21.12
C VAL A 21 -23.07 -24.60 -19.93
N LEU A 22 -23.71 -24.12 -18.85
CA LEU A 22 -23.04 -23.68 -17.64
C LEU A 22 -22.30 -24.82 -16.94
N ILE A 23 -22.91 -26.01 -16.85
CA ILE A 23 -22.32 -27.22 -16.22
C ILE A 23 -21.11 -27.71 -17.06
N THR A 24 -21.24 -27.77 -18.39
CA THR A 24 -20.13 -28.22 -19.25
C THR A 24 -18.97 -27.21 -19.23
N ARG A 25 -19.24 -25.90 -19.15
CA ARG A 25 -18.23 -24.86 -19.00
C ARG A 25 -17.57 -24.90 -17.62
N PHE A 26 -18.31 -25.16 -16.56
CA PHE A 26 -17.76 -25.37 -15.22
C PHE A 26 -16.78 -26.55 -15.19
N PHE A 27 -17.19 -27.70 -15.79
CA PHE A 27 -16.29 -28.85 -15.91
C PHE A 27 -15.06 -28.57 -16.77
N ALA A 28 -15.21 -27.88 -17.89
CA ALA A 28 -14.07 -27.51 -18.75
C ALA A 28 -13.09 -26.56 -18.02
N SER A 29 -13.62 -25.57 -17.29
CA SER A 29 -12.80 -24.67 -16.46
C SER A 29 -12.05 -25.43 -15.35
N SER A 30 -12.72 -26.38 -14.67
CA SER A 30 -12.13 -27.14 -13.57
C SER A 30 -11.10 -28.18 -14.01
N VAL A 31 -11.26 -28.75 -15.23
CA VAL A 31 -10.43 -29.87 -15.71
C VAL A 31 -9.33 -29.38 -16.68
N LEU A 32 -9.61 -28.34 -17.47
CA LEU A 32 -8.70 -27.88 -18.53
C LEU A 32 -8.00 -26.56 -18.18
N GLY A 33 -8.30 -25.94 -17.02
CA GLY A 33 -7.69 -24.67 -16.61
C GLY A 33 -8.12 -23.47 -17.48
N GLU A 34 -9.20 -23.61 -18.27
CA GLU A 34 -9.73 -22.53 -19.09
C GLU A 34 -10.62 -21.58 -18.26
N PRO A 35 -10.58 -20.26 -18.50
CA PRO A 35 -11.42 -19.33 -17.75
C PRO A 35 -12.91 -19.64 -17.93
N PHE A 36 -13.66 -19.69 -16.82
CA PHE A 36 -15.09 -20.04 -16.77
C PHE A 36 -15.95 -19.20 -17.72
N PHE A 37 -15.63 -17.93 -17.84
CA PHE A 37 -16.14 -17.02 -18.85
C PHE A 37 -15.00 -16.69 -19.80
N GLY A 38 -14.98 -17.33 -20.97
CA GLY A 38 -14.05 -16.92 -22.03
C GLY A 38 -14.31 -15.47 -22.46
N GLU A 39 -13.31 -14.83 -23.09
CA GLU A 39 -13.34 -13.43 -23.57
C GLU A 39 -14.64 -13.03 -24.29
N THR A 40 -15.33 -13.98 -24.90
CA THR A 40 -16.58 -13.74 -25.65
C THR A 40 -17.74 -13.29 -24.76
N ILE A 41 -17.81 -13.72 -23.48
CA ILE A 41 -18.90 -13.34 -22.56
C ILE A 41 -18.58 -12.05 -21.84
N THR A 42 -17.31 -11.83 -21.45
CA THR A 42 -16.85 -10.53 -20.93
C THR A 42 -17.08 -9.42 -21.95
N ASN A 43 -16.88 -9.70 -23.24
CA ASN A 43 -17.16 -8.72 -24.31
C ASN A 43 -18.65 -8.50 -24.59
N LEU A 44 -19.54 -9.42 -24.19
CA LEU A 44 -21.00 -9.26 -24.34
C LEU A 44 -21.63 -8.38 -23.25
N PHE A 45 -20.96 -8.29 -22.08
CA PHE A 45 -21.40 -7.50 -20.93
C PHE A 45 -20.55 -6.26 -20.69
N SER A 46 -19.38 -6.14 -21.31
CA SER A 46 -18.67 -4.85 -21.36
C SER A 46 -19.48 -3.93 -22.29
N ALA A 47 -20.24 -3.04 -21.71
CA ALA A 47 -20.68 -1.87 -22.44
C ALA A 47 -19.43 -1.24 -23.06
N LYS A 48 -19.31 -1.28 -24.40
CA LYS A 48 -18.25 -0.54 -25.08
C LYS A 48 -18.44 0.91 -24.67
N GLU A 49 -17.62 1.39 -23.77
CA GLU A 49 -17.59 2.81 -23.45
C GLU A 49 -17.42 3.54 -24.78
N LYS A 50 -18.39 4.39 -25.10
CA LYS A 50 -18.27 5.21 -26.30
C LYS A 50 -17.04 6.09 -26.10
N PRO A 51 -16.11 6.14 -27.05
CA PRO A 51 -14.98 7.02 -26.92
C PRO A 51 -15.48 8.45 -26.65
N ILE A 52 -14.97 9.07 -25.58
CA ILE A 52 -15.28 10.46 -25.28
C ILE A 52 -14.64 11.30 -26.39
N LEU A 53 -15.45 11.82 -27.30
CA LEU A 53 -15.01 12.74 -28.32
C LEU A 53 -14.93 14.13 -27.70
N LEU A 54 -13.72 14.58 -27.40
CA LEU A 54 -13.47 15.93 -26.92
C LEU A 54 -13.77 16.96 -28.02
N SER A 55 -14.37 18.07 -27.63
CA SER A 55 -14.55 19.20 -28.56
C SER A 55 -13.19 19.81 -28.92
N PRO A 56 -13.08 20.53 -30.06
CA PRO A 56 -11.86 21.26 -30.39
C PRO A 56 -11.43 22.25 -29.33
N GLU A 57 -12.37 22.82 -28.56
CA GLU A 57 -12.12 23.74 -27.46
C GLU A 57 -11.52 22.99 -26.27
N ASP A 58 -12.10 21.83 -25.87
CA ASP A 58 -11.56 20.97 -24.80
C ASP A 58 -10.16 20.46 -25.15
N LEU A 59 -9.93 20.08 -26.41
CA LEU A 59 -8.60 19.69 -26.91
C LEU A 59 -7.60 20.86 -26.83
N GLY A 60 -8.05 22.09 -27.12
CA GLY A 60 -7.24 23.29 -26.98
C GLY A 60 -6.83 23.54 -25.52
N MET A 61 -7.77 23.43 -24.58
CA MET A 61 -7.52 23.58 -23.15
C MET A 61 -6.56 22.50 -22.64
N LEU A 62 -6.78 21.23 -23.01
CA LEU A 62 -5.88 20.13 -22.62
C LEU A 62 -4.45 20.37 -23.14
N LYS A 63 -4.31 20.73 -24.43
CA LYS A 63 -2.98 21.01 -25.01
C LYS A 63 -2.24 22.12 -24.29
N SER A 64 -2.94 23.16 -23.81
CA SER A 64 -2.33 24.26 -23.05
C SER A 64 -1.89 23.86 -21.64
N ALA A 65 -2.46 22.78 -21.07
CA ALA A 65 -2.15 22.27 -19.76
C ALA A 65 -1.08 21.15 -19.77
N ILE A 66 -0.67 20.68 -20.96
CA ILE A 66 0.35 19.62 -21.06
C ILE A 66 1.74 20.20 -20.83
N HIS A 67 2.47 19.59 -19.89
CA HIS A 67 3.88 19.84 -19.65
C HIS A 67 4.67 18.58 -20.02
N PRO A 68 5.38 18.58 -21.18
CA PRO A 68 6.20 17.43 -21.58
C PRO A 68 7.31 17.20 -20.56
N ILE A 69 7.44 15.94 -20.13
CA ILE A 69 8.52 15.48 -19.24
C ILE A 69 9.23 14.30 -19.88
N THR A 70 10.49 14.09 -19.56
CA THR A 70 11.28 12.95 -20.01
C THR A 70 11.83 12.12 -18.84
N ILE A 71 11.89 10.82 -19.04
CA ILE A 71 12.53 9.89 -18.10
C ILE A 71 14.04 9.87 -18.31
N GLU A 72 14.54 10.21 -19.49
CA GLU A 72 15.97 10.29 -19.78
C GLU A 72 16.68 11.27 -18.83
N ASN A 73 17.88 10.92 -18.38
CA ASN A 73 18.67 11.78 -17.52
C ASN A 73 19.20 12.98 -18.32
N THR A 74 18.71 14.14 -17.99
CA THR A 74 19.13 15.41 -18.57
C THR A 74 19.91 16.25 -17.56
N LYS A 75 20.77 17.19 -18.01
CA LYS A 75 21.49 18.09 -17.11
C LYS A 75 20.58 19.00 -16.27
N ASN A 76 19.30 19.12 -16.66
CA ASN A 76 18.32 20.01 -16.03
C ASN A 76 17.08 19.25 -15.59
N ASP A 77 17.23 18.03 -15.09
CA ASP A 77 16.12 17.14 -14.70
C ASP A 77 15.11 17.82 -13.75
N SER A 78 15.57 18.64 -12.82
CA SER A 78 14.68 19.32 -11.87
C SER A 78 13.81 20.40 -12.52
N LEU A 79 14.30 21.09 -13.55
CA LEU A 79 13.55 22.21 -14.16
C LEU A 79 12.29 21.77 -14.88
N GLN A 80 12.23 20.52 -15.37
CA GLN A 80 11.03 20.00 -16.03
C GLN A 80 9.80 19.89 -15.11
N PHE A 81 10.00 19.97 -13.78
CA PHE A 81 8.94 19.91 -12.77
C PHE A 81 8.58 21.28 -12.18
N ASP A 82 9.17 22.37 -12.65
CA ASP A 82 8.95 23.71 -12.09
C ASP A 82 7.48 24.17 -12.16
N PHE A 83 6.67 23.60 -13.06
CA PHE A 83 5.23 23.83 -13.11
C PHE A 83 4.49 23.35 -11.86
N LEU A 84 5.12 22.51 -11.03
CA LEU A 84 4.58 22.05 -9.74
C LEU A 84 4.86 23.04 -8.61
N ASN A 85 5.81 24.00 -8.75
CA ASN A 85 6.23 24.87 -7.64
C ASN A 85 5.06 25.60 -6.97
N GLU A 86 4.25 26.31 -7.75
CA GLU A 86 3.11 27.07 -7.21
C GLU A 86 1.99 26.17 -6.69
N LYS A 87 1.83 24.97 -7.28
CA LYS A 87 0.80 24.01 -6.87
C LYS A 87 1.14 23.34 -5.54
N LEU A 88 2.42 23.18 -5.22
CA LEU A 88 2.88 22.39 -4.08
C LEU A 88 3.44 23.26 -2.92
N LYS A 89 3.53 24.58 -3.07
CA LYS A 89 4.18 25.43 -2.08
C LYS A 89 3.56 25.34 -0.67
N ASP A 90 2.24 25.25 -0.59
CA ASP A 90 1.46 25.17 0.65
C ASP A 90 1.00 23.73 0.97
N VAL A 91 1.48 22.74 0.20
CA VAL A 91 1.15 21.34 0.35
C VAL A 91 2.12 20.67 1.32
N ASP A 92 1.57 19.90 2.25
CA ASP A 92 2.32 19.15 3.26
C ASP A 92 2.42 17.65 2.93
N VAL A 93 1.41 17.09 2.28
CA VAL A 93 1.29 15.66 1.96
C VAL A 93 1.08 15.50 0.46
N ILE A 94 2.05 14.86 -0.21
CA ILE A 94 2.07 14.70 -1.67
C ILE A 94 1.98 13.22 -2.00
N GLY A 95 0.85 12.77 -2.55
CA GLY A 95 0.66 11.38 -2.99
C GLY A 95 1.09 11.19 -4.44
N LEU A 96 2.03 10.29 -4.71
CA LEU A 96 2.39 9.83 -6.06
C LEU A 96 1.85 8.42 -6.27
N GLY A 97 0.91 8.29 -7.22
CA GLY A 97 0.26 7.04 -7.54
C GLY A 97 1.02 6.17 -8.55
N GLU A 98 0.44 5.04 -8.86
CA GLU A 98 0.81 4.17 -10.00
C GLU A 98 -0.39 3.35 -10.42
N ALA A 99 -0.55 3.14 -11.73
CA ALA A 99 -1.62 2.31 -12.27
C ALA A 99 -1.32 0.82 -12.13
N THR A 100 -0.04 0.45 -12.01
CA THR A 100 0.46 -0.90 -11.80
C THR A 100 1.73 -0.84 -10.96
N HIS A 101 1.94 -1.83 -10.09
CA HIS A 101 3.12 -1.90 -9.22
C HIS A 101 4.43 -2.26 -9.94
N GLY A 102 4.38 -2.79 -11.14
CA GLY A 102 5.56 -3.34 -11.84
C GLY A 102 6.04 -2.52 -13.04
N THR A 103 5.67 -1.25 -13.15
CA THR A 103 6.08 -0.38 -14.27
C THR A 103 7.33 0.41 -13.91
N LYS A 104 8.45 0.07 -14.53
CA LYS A 104 9.76 0.68 -14.31
C LYS A 104 9.72 2.20 -14.48
N GLU A 105 9.09 2.68 -15.56
CA GLU A 105 9.02 4.11 -15.89
C GLU A 105 8.29 4.93 -14.82
N PHE A 106 7.28 4.34 -14.15
CA PHE A 106 6.65 4.99 -13.01
C PHE A 106 7.62 5.15 -11.85
N PHE A 107 8.42 4.13 -11.57
CA PHE A 107 9.40 4.15 -10.48
C PHE A 107 10.50 5.18 -10.74
N GLU A 108 11.05 5.19 -11.96
CA GLU A 108 12.05 6.18 -12.38
C GLU A 108 11.50 7.62 -12.29
N LEU A 109 10.27 7.85 -12.74
CA LEU A 109 9.65 9.17 -12.70
C LEU A 109 9.37 9.64 -11.27
N LYS A 110 8.87 8.74 -10.40
CA LYS A 110 8.68 9.04 -8.97
C LYS A 110 9.99 9.37 -8.27
N ASN A 111 11.07 8.67 -8.59
CA ASN A 111 12.41 8.98 -8.08
C ASN A 111 12.84 10.39 -8.47
N LYS A 112 12.63 10.81 -9.71
CA LYS A 112 12.94 12.16 -10.19
C LYS A 112 12.08 13.21 -9.51
N ILE A 113 10.78 12.98 -9.40
CA ILE A 113 9.88 13.90 -8.70
C ILE A 113 10.26 13.99 -7.22
N PHE A 114 10.58 12.89 -6.55
CA PHE A 114 10.99 12.93 -5.14
C PHE A 114 12.26 13.76 -4.95
N LYS A 115 13.28 13.58 -5.79
CA LYS A 115 14.50 14.41 -5.77
C LYS A 115 14.18 15.89 -5.93
N TYR A 116 13.32 16.23 -6.88
CA TYR A 116 12.82 17.58 -7.07
C TYR A 116 12.11 18.12 -5.81
N LEU A 117 11.22 17.34 -5.20
CA LEU A 117 10.49 17.74 -3.98
C LEU A 117 11.44 17.97 -2.80
N VAL A 118 12.48 17.17 -2.67
CA VAL A 118 13.52 17.35 -1.65
C VAL A 118 14.29 18.66 -1.85
N GLU A 119 14.65 18.98 -3.10
CA GLU A 119 15.45 20.14 -3.44
C GLU A 119 14.66 21.45 -3.45
N LYS A 120 13.41 21.43 -3.89
CA LYS A 120 12.60 22.64 -4.17
C LYS A 120 11.44 22.85 -3.21
N GLN A 121 10.93 21.80 -2.56
CA GLN A 121 9.75 21.86 -1.71
C GLN A 121 10.03 21.49 -0.25
N GLU A 122 11.30 21.29 0.09
CA GLU A 122 11.74 20.91 1.45
C GLU A 122 11.08 19.63 1.99
N VAL A 123 10.69 18.70 1.12
CA VAL A 123 10.21 17.39 1.54
C VAL A 123 11.37 16.62 2.18
N ARG A 124 11.14 16.09 3.40
CA ARG A 124 12.13 15.33 4.15
C ARG A 124 11.66 13.96 4.55
N LEU A 125 10.37 13.68 4.40
CA LEU A 125 9.78 12.38 4.71
C LEU A 125 9.38 11.68 3.41
N PHE A 126 9.79 10.43 3.29
CA PHE A 126 9.38 9.52 2.24
C PHE A 126 8.57 8.38 2.87
N GLY A 127 7.35 8.21 2.40
CA GLY A 127 6.48 7.11 2.80
C GLY A 127 6.19 6.21 1.60
N ILE A 128 6.21 4.89 1.81
CA ILE A 128 5.88 3.89 0.79
C ILE A 128 4.81 2.92 1.30
N GLU A 129 3.94 2.45 0.40
CA GLU A 129 2.94 1.40 0.66
C GLU A 129 3.63 0.05 0.92
N ALA A 130 4.29 -0.03 2.07
CA ALA A 130 5.05 -1.19 2.50
C ALA A 130 4.92 -1.35 4.03
N ASN A 131 5.22 -2.55 4.52
CA ASN A 131 5.08 -2.88 5.93
C ASN A 131 5.87 -1.93 6.83
N PHE A 132 5.19 -1.37 7.84
CA PHE A 132 5.72 -0.34 8.73
C PHE A 132 7.06 -0.75 9.38
N ALA A 133 7.08 -1.85 10.12
CA ALA A 133 8.26 -2.28 10.86
C ALA A 133 9.37 -2.82 9.95
N ALA A 134 9.04 -3.40 8.79
CA ALA A 134 10.02 -3.90 7.83
C ALA A 134 10.86 -2.80 7.19
N CYS A 135 10.36 -1.55 7.18
CA CYS A 135 11.10 -0.40 6.66
C CYS A 135 12.05 0.25 7.68
N TYR A 136 12.07 -0.20 8.94
CA TYR A 136 12.95 0.35 9.96
C TYR A 136 14.44 0.26 9.58
N ASP A 137 14.89 -0.91 9.12
CA ASP A 137 16.29 -1.12 8.72
C ASP A 137 16.67 -0.28 7.49
N ILE A 138 15.71 -0.07 6.56
CA ILE A 138 15.91 0.83 5.42
C ILE A 138 16.12 2.27 5.92
N ASN A 139 15.27 2.74 6.83
CA ASN A 139 15.42 4.08 7.41
C ASN A 139 16.75 4.23 8.17
N LYS A 140 17.12 3.22 8.96
CA LYS A 140 18.42 3.22 9.66
C LYS A 140 19.57 3.34 8.68
N TYR A 141 19.58 2.57 7.58
CA TYR A 141 20.59 2.65 6.53
C TYR A 141 20.63 4.05 5.87
N VAL A 142 19.46 4.60 5.55
CA VAL A 142 19.34 5.94 4.95
C VAL A 142 19.90 7.03 5.88
N LEU A 143 19.68 6.92 7.18
CA LEU A 143 20.12 7.93 8.17
C LEU A 143 21.58 7.82 8.55
N THR A 144 22.14 6.60 8.62
CA THR A 144 23.48 6.35 9.22
C THR A 144 24.48 5.77 8.23
N GLY A 145 24.03 5.16 7.14
CA GLY A 145 24.86 4.36 6.23
C GLY A 145 25.25 2.98 6.79
N GLU A 146 24.77 2.62 7.98
CA GLU A 146 25.05 1.32 8.59
C GLU A 146 24.19 0.20 7.99
N GLY A 147 24.80 -0.93 7.64
CA GLY A 147 24.12 -2.09 7.09
C GLY A 147 24.24 -2.20 5.57
N ASN A 148 23.25 -2.82 4.94
CA ASN A 148 23.22 -3.07 3.49
C ASN A 148 21.82 -2.78 2.94
N ALA A 149 21.73 -1.88 1.97
CA ALA A 149 20.45 -1.45 1.39
C ALA A 149 19.67 -2.61 0.75
N ARG A 150 20.35 -3.48 0.01
CA ARG A 150 19.72 -4.62 -0.67
C ARG A 150 19.17 -5.64 0.33
N GLU A 151 19.90 -5.93 1.40
CA GLU A 151 19.41 -6.81 2.46
C GLU A 151 18.24 -6.20 3.23
N ALA A 152 18.30 -4.91 3.57
CA ALA A 152 17.20 -4.20 4.23
C ALA A 152 15.94 -4.20 3.35
N LEU A 153 16.10 -3.93 2.04
CA LEU A 153 15.00 -3.96 1.08
C LEU A 153 14.43 -5.37 0.91
N SER A 154 15.26 -6.42 0.88
CA SER A 154 14.80 -7.81 0.73
C SER A 154 13.94 -8.27 1.91
N ARG A 155 14.19 -7.77 3.12
CA ARG A 155 13.37 -8.06 4.32
C ARG A 155 12.00 -7.38 4.33
N ASN A 156 11.75 -6.44 3.42
CA ASN A 156 10.43 -5.80 3.29
C ASN A 156 9.31 -6.78 2.93
N GLY A 157 9.64 -7.90 2.26
CA GLY A 157 8.70 -8.98 1.96
C GLY A 157 7.82 -8.75 0.73
N TYR A 158 7.66 -7.52 0.24
CA TYR A 158 6.87 -7.23 -0.95
C TYR A 158 7.71 -7.27 -2.22
N TRP A 159 7.40 -8.20 -3.13
CA TRP A 159 8.09 -8.35 -4.42
C TRP A 159 8.07 -7.06 -5.25
N VAL A 160 6.99 -6.29 -5.16
CA VAL A 160 6.79 -5.05 -5.93
C VAL A 160 7.87 -3.99 -5.67
N TRP A 161 8.46 -3.99 -4.48
CA TRP A 161 9.51 -3.05 -4.09
C TRP A 161 10.93 -3.60 -4.29
N GLN A 162 11.07 -4.90 -4.66
CA GLN A 162 12.35 -5.58 -4.90
C GLN A 162 12.92 -5.21 -6.28
N SER A 163 13.02 -3.92 -6.57
CA SER A 163 13.47 -3.41 -7.87
C SER A 163 14.76 -2.58 -7.74
N GLN A 164 15.48 -2.45 -8.85
CA GLN A 164 16.69 -1.62 -8.89
C GLN A 164 16.37 -0.15 -8.66
N GLU A 165 15.23 0.31 -9.15
CA GLU A 165 14.78 1.69 -9.03
C GLU A 165 14.54 2.09 -7.56
N VAL A 166 13.96 1.19 -6.75
CA VAL A 166 13.79 1.43 -5.30
C VAL A 166 15.12 1.36 -4.58
N LEU A 167 16.00 0.43 -4.95
CA LEU A 167 17.35 0.35 -4.38
C LEU A 167 18.16 1.63 -4.69
N ASP A 168 18.12 2.10 -5.93
CA ASP A 168 18.81 3.33 -6.34
C ASP A 168 18.29 4.56 -5.58
N LEU A 169 16.99 4.61 -5.27
CA LEU A 169 16.40 5.65 -4.45
C LEU A 169 16.97 5.61 -3.01
N ILE A 170 16.99 4.42 -2.40
CA ILE A 170 17.53 4.23 -1.04
C ILE A 170 19.01 4.66 -0.97
N GLU A 171 19.82 4.26 -1.94
CA GLU A 171 21.24 4.67 -2.03
C GLU A 171 21.38 6.18 -2.20
N TRP A 172 20.56 6.78 -3.06
CA TRP A 172 20.57 8.23 -3.24
C TRP A 172 20.17 8.96 -1.94
N MET A 173 19.15 8.48 -1.21
CA MET A 173 18.74 9.09 0.07
C MET A 173 19.88 9.05 1.10
N LYS A 174 20.58 7.91 1.22
CA LYS A 174 21.75 7.79 2.09
C LYS A 174 22.85 8.79 1.68
N ASP A 175 23.17 8.86 0.40
CA ASP A 175 24.21 9.77 -0.09
C ASP A 175 23.84 11.24 0.10
N TYR A 176 22.56 11.59 -0.11
CA TYR A 176 22.05 12.94 0.21
C TYR A 176 22.23 13.28 1.69
N ASN A 177 22.01 12.33 2.58
CA ASN A 177 22.05 12.51 4.04
C ASN A 177 23.47 12.64 4.61
N LYS A 178 24.50 12.24 3.87
CA LYS A 178 25.88 12.12 4.36
C LYS A 178 26.41 13.38 5.04
N ASP A 179 26.15 14.53 4.44
CA ASP A 179 26.65 15.83 4.93
C ASP A 179 25.53 16.74 5.46
N LYS A 180 24.39 16.15 5.86
CA LYS A 180 23.21 16.88 6.35
C LYS A 180 23.13 16.85 7.88
N THR A 181 22.69 17.97 8.46
CA THR A 181 22.27 18.01 9.86
C THR A 181 20.99 17.20 10.07
N SER A 182 20.72 16.77 11.30
CA SER A 182 19.59 15.88 11.60
C SER A 182 18.23 16.37 11.07
N ASN A 183 17.97 17.68 11.13
CA ASN A 183 16.74 18.31 10.65
C ASN A 183 16.67 18.47 9.12
N GLN A 184 17.76 18.24 8.40
CA GLN A 184 17.84 18.29 6.94
C GLN A 184 17.83 16.91 6.30
N LYS A 185 18.02 15.85 7.10
CA LYS A 185 18.06 14.48 6.61
C LYS A 185 16.69 14.02 6.10
N ILE A 186 16.73 13.25 5.03
CA ILE A 186 15.57 12.53 4.50
C ILE A 186 15.39 11.25 5.32
N GLN A 187 14.12 10.85 5.55
CA GLN A 187 13.78 9.63 6.26
C GLN A 187 12.86 8.77 5.40
N PHE A 188 12.97 7.44 5.53
CA PHE A 188 12.23 6.44 4.78
C PHE A 188 11.29 5.65 5.70
N TYR A 189 9.99 5.62 5.40
CA TYR A 189 8.98 4.93 6.20
C TYR A 189 8.10 4.03 5.33
N GLY A 190 7.79 2.82 5.82
CA GLY A 190 6.59 2.10 5.43
C GLY A 190 5.40 2.60 6.25
N TYR A 191 4.20 2.54 5.70
CA TYR A 191 3.00 2.95 6.44
C TYR A 191 1.88 1.91 6.41
N ASP A 192 2.10 0.75 5.79
CA ASP A 192 1.13 -0.34 5.72
C ASP A 192 1.22 -1.27 6.95
N MET A 193 0.10 -1.90 7.27
CA MET A 193 -0.05 -2.76 8.45
C MET A 193 -0.29 -4.24 8.11
N GLN A 194 -0.11 -4.66 6.85
CA GLN A 194 -0.50 -6.01 6.40
C GLN A 194 0.36 -7.14 6.96
N ASP A 195 1.58 -6.89 7.46
CA ASP A 195 2.46 -7.91 8.02
C ASP A 195 2.66 -7.78 9.54
N ALA A 196 2.10 -8.74 10.28
CA ALA A 196 2.32 -8.84 11.72
C ALA A 196 3.73 -9.35 12.06
N THR A 197 4.33 -10.17 11.20
CA THR A 197 5.60 -10.85 11.49
C THR A 197 6.74 -9.86 11.67
N SER A 198 6.86 -8.86 10.78
CA SER A 198 7.89 -7.83 10.89
C SER A 198 7.76 -7.02 12.17
N CYS A 199 6.53 -6.70 12.59
CA CYS A 199 6.26 -6.00 13.85
C CYS A 199 6.70 -6.84 15.06
N ILE A 200 6.33 -8.11 15.11
CA ILE A 200 6.68 -9.02 16.21
C ILE A 200 8.21 -9.20 16.29
N VAL A 201 8.87 -9.43 15.16
CA VAL A 201 10.33 -9.61 15.10
C VAL A 201 11.06 -8.36 15.54
N TRP A 202 10.62 -7.19 15.10
CA TRP A 202 11.23 -5.93 15.49
C TRP A 202 11.07 -5.68 17.00
N LEU A 203 9.86 -5.85 17.55
CA LEU A 203 9.60 -5.69 18.99
C LEU A 203 10.40 -6.69 19.84
N GLU A 204 10.48 -7.96 19.40
CA GLU A 204 11.30 -8.98 20.08
C GLU A 204 12.76 -8.56 20.18
N ASN A 205 13.35 -8.13 19.06
CA ASN A 205 14.76 -7.70 19.00
C ASN A 205 15.00 -6.45 19.85
N TYR A 206 14.12 -5.45 19.74
CA TYR A 206 14.23 -4.21 20.48
C TYR A 206 14.14 -4.44 22.00
N LEU A 207 13.10 -5.15 22.45
CA LEU A 207 12.86 -5.37 23.89
C LEU A 207 13.87 -6.34 24.49
N SER A 208 14.28 -7.40 23.77
CA SER A 208 15.33 -8.33 24.24
C SER A 208 16.67 -7.63 24.47
N LYS A 209 16.97 -6.61 23.65
CA LYS A 209 18.21 -5.84 23.76
C LYS A 209 18.16 -4.81 24.89
N ASN A 210 17.02 -4.14 25.06
CA ASN A 210 16.94 -2.92 25.86
C ASN A 210 16.21 -3.10 27.20
N SER A 211 15.56 -4.24 27.45
CA SER A 211 14.85 -4.52 28.71
C SER A 211 15.17 -5.93 29.23
N PRO A 212 16.05 -6.08 30.24
CA PRO A 212 16.40 -7.39 30.79
C PRO A 212 15.22 -8.16 31.41
N SER A 213 14.15 -7.47 31.80
CA SER A 213 12.93 -8.07 32.37
C SER A 213 11.92 -8.52 31.30
N PHE A 214 12.20 -8.30 30.00
CA PHE A 214 11.30 -8.66 28.93
C PHE A 214 11.11 -10.17 28.83
N ASN A 215 9.84 -10.59 28.76
CA ASN A 215 9.46 -11.97 28.53
C ASN A 215 8.83 -12.13 27.16
N LYS A 216 9.43 -12.94 26.30
CA LYS A 216 8.95 -13.20 24.95
C LYS A 216 7.51 -13.75 24.86
N ASN A 217 7.01 -14.35 25.95
CA ASN A 217 5.62 -14.84 26.01
C ASN A 217 4.58 -13.69 25.96
N LEU A 218 5.01 -12.43 26.15
CA LEU A 218 4.16 -11.26 25.96
C LEU A 218 3.88 -10.97 24.49
N LEU A 219 4.73 -11.44 23.57
CA LEU A 219 4.52 -11.22 22.14
C LEU A 219 3.30 -12.00 21.66
N PRO A 220 2.48 -11.40 20.77
CA PRO A 220 1.48 -12.13 20.02
C PRO A 220 2.09 -13.33 19.28
N GLU A 221 1.32 -14.39 19.14
CA GLU A 221 1.75 -15.55 18.37
C GLU A 221 1.75 -15.21 16.88
N LYS A 222 2.78 -15.68 16.18
CA LYS A 222 2.77 -15.65 14.72
C LYS A 222 1.65 -16.57 14.25
N PHE A 223 0.73 -16.04 13.49
CA PHE A 223 -0.32 -16.85 12.89
C PHE A 223 -0.07 -17.01 11.38
N ASP A 224 -0.35 -18.22 10.91
CA ASP A 224 -0.24 -18.55 9.50
C ASP A 224 -1.50 -18.06 8.78
N GLU A 225 -1.40 -16.89 8.15
CA GLU A 225 -2.49 -16.28 7.39
C GLU A 225 -2.93 -17.18 6.21
N ASN A 226 -2.02 -18.00 5.68
CA ASN A 226 -2.36 -18.92 4.60
C ASN A 226 -3.30 -20.02 5.11
N LYS A 227 -3.11 -20.53 6.31
CA LYS A 227 -4.04 -21.53 6.90
C LYS A 227 -5.43 -20.96 7.09
N ALA A 228 -5.51 -19.71 7.56
CA ALA A 228 -6.79 -19.04 7.68
C ALA A 228 -7.44 -18.80 6.32
N ALA A 229 -6.69 -18.31 5.33
CA ALA A 229 -7.18 -18.07 3.97
C ALA A 229 -7.58 -19.37 3.24
N LEU A 230 -6.96 -20.50 3.57
CA LEU A 230 -7.31 -21.82 3.02
C LEU A 230 -8.51 -22.48 3.74
N GLY A 231 -9.07 -21.84 4.79
CA GLY A 231 -10.18 -22.39 5.57
C GLY A 231 -9.79 -23.59 6.43
N GLU A 232 -8.50 -23.73 6.78
CA GLU A 232 -8.00 -24.77 7.68
C GLU A 232 -8.36 -24.52 9.15
N LEU A 233 -8.77 -23.29 9.48
CA LEU A 233 -9.26 -22.87 10.78
C LEU A 233 -10.72 -22.45 10.65
N ASP A 234 -11.56 -22.94 11.56
CA ASP A 234 -12.94 -22.49 11.66
C ASP A 234 -13.05 -21.12 12.36
N ASP A 235 -14.24 -20.51 12.30
CA ASP A 235 -14.46 -19.18 12.86
C ASP A 235 -14.21 -19.11 14.37
N GLU A 236 -14.50 -20.16 15.13
CA GLU A 236 -14.28 -20.22 16.58
C GLU A 236 -12.78 -20.21 16.91
N ALA A 237 -11.97 -21.00 16.19
CA ALA A 237 -10.52 -21.02 16.32
C ALA A 237 -9.88 -19.66 15.95
N LEU A 238 -10.39 -19.02 14.90
CA LEU A 238 -9.93 -17.69 14.49
C LEU A 238 -10.27 -16.62 15.51
N ASP A 239 -11.46 -16.64 16.11
CA ASP A 239 -11.88 -15.71 17.17
C ASP A 239 -11.05 -15.88 18.44
N GLU A 240 -10.81 -17.12 18.88
CA GLU A 240 -9.98 -17.37 20.06
C GLU A 240 -8.53 -16.97 19.83
N MET A 241 -7.98 -17.22 18.64
CA MET A 241 -6.64 -16.77 18.28
C MET A 241 -6.52 -15.25 18.28
N GLN A 242 -7.47 -14.53 17.68
CA GLN A 242 -7.50 -13.06 17.71
C GLN A 242 -7.56 -12.53 19.13
N LYS A 243 -8.48 -13.04 19.95
CA LYS A 243 -8.67 -12.65 21.33
C LYS A 243 -7.41 -12.88 22.17
N THR A 244 -6.79 -14.05 22.00
CA THR A 244 -5.54 -14.39 22.68
C THR A 244 -4.42 -13.42 22.30
N ASN A 245 -4.27 -13.12 21.01
CA ASN A 245 -3.24 -12.21 20.52
C ASN A 245 -3.50 -10.75 20.93
N LEU A 246 -4.76 -10.31 20.96
CA LEU A 246 -5.10 -8.97 21.47
C LEU A 246 -4.81 -8.85 22.96
N ASN A 247 -5.12 -9.87 23.78
CA ASN A 247 -4.79 -9.86 25.22
C ASN A 247 -3.27 -9.83 25.44
N LYS A 248 -2.48 -10.61 24.66
CA LYS A 248 -1.02 -10.55 24.71
C LYS A 248 -0.50 -9.16 24.33
N LEU A 249 -1.09 -8.55 23.31
CA LEU A 249 -0.70 -7.22 22.86
C LEU A 249 -1.01 -6.14 23.90
N GLU A 250 -2.11 -6.24 24.63
CA GLU A 250 -2.44 -5.36 25.75
C GLU A 250 -1.39 -5.49 26.88
N ASN A 251 -1.06 -6.71 27.28
CA ASN A 251 -0.03 -6.96 28.29
C ASN A 251 1.36 -6.47 27.83
N LEU A 252 1.68 -6.61 26.54
CA LEU A 252 2.93 -6.10 25.96
C LEU A 252 2.96 -4.56 25.99
N GLU A 253 1.86 -3.90 25.65
CA GLU A 253 1.73 -2.45 25.70
C GLU A 253 1.92 -1.94 27.14
N GLU A 254 1.24 -2.55 28.12
CA GLU A 254 1.42 -2.23 29.55
C GLU A 254 2.87 -2.42 29.99
N PHE A 255 3.51 -3.51 29.56
CA PHE A 255 4.93 -3.74 29.85
C PHE A 255 5.80 -2.63 29.27
N VAL A 256 5.65 -2.27 27.99
CA VAL A 256 6.44 -1.21 27.33
C VAL A 256 6.22 0.14 28.02
N LEU A 257 4.99 0.47 28.41
CA LEU A 257 4.67 1.69 29.16
C LEU A 257 5.31 1.68 30.56
N SER A 258 5.33 0.53 31.24
CA SER A 258 6.00 0.41 32.54
C SER A 258 7.52 0.63 32.50
N GLN A 259 8.12 0.43 31.32
CA GLN A 259 9.55 0.63 31.06
C GLN A 259 9.85 2.00 30.42
N GLU A 260 8.88 2.90 30.33
CA GLU A 260 8.99 4.17 29.58
C GLU A 260 10.25 4.96 29.93
N ILE A 261 10.51 5.19 31.22
CA ILE A 261 11.65 6.01 31.67
C ILE A 261 12.98 5.44 31.17
N GLU A 262 13.17 4.13 31.28
CA GLU A 262 14.42 3.47 30.89
C GLU A 262 14.59 3.40 29.38
N LEU A 263 13.53 3.00 28.65
CA LEU A 263 13.56 2.86 27.20
C LEU A 263 13.68 4.22 26.51
N PHE A 264 12.92 5.22 26.95
CA PHE A 264 12.96 6.57 26.39
C PHE A 264 14.32 7.24 26.63
N LYS A 265 14.94 7.00 27.78
CA LYS A 265 16.26 7.53 28.10
C LYS A 265 17.38 6.90 27.25
N GLN A 266 17.22 5.63 26.86
CA GLN A 266 18.17 4.95 25.99
C GLN A 266 18.09 5.49 24.56
N ASP A 267 16.88 5.49 23.99
CA ASP A 267 16.58 6.05 22.66
C ASP A 267 15.08 6.40 22.56
N SER A 268 14.80 7.70 22.55
CA SER A 268 13.42 8.19 22.49
C SER A 268 12.73 7.90 21.14
N ALA A 269 13.48 7.84 20.04
CA ALA A 269 12.96 7.56 18.72
C ALA A 269 12.55 6.08 18.62
N ASP A 270 13.39 5.17 19.06
CA ASP A 270 13.09 3.74 19.08
C ASP A 270 11.96 3.40 20.05
N TYR A 271 11.91 4.07 21.22
CA TYR A 271 10.77 3.90 22.14
C TYR A 271 9.44 4.33 21.50
N ASN A 272 9.41 5.49 20.85
CA ASN A 272 8.21 5.94 20.13
C ASN A 272 7.85 5.02 18.94
N PHE A 273 8.86 4.51 18.24
CA PHE A 273 8.66 3.52 17.18
C PHE A 273 8.10 2.20 17.75
N ALA A 274 8.54 1.75 18.94
CA ALA A 274 7.99 0.56 19.59
C ALA A 274 6.49 0.72 19.90
N LYS A 275 6.09 1.87 20.46
CA LYS A 275 4.66 2.16 20.70
C LYS A 275 3.84 2.15 19.40
N GLN A 276 4.36 2.77 18.34
CA GLN A 276 3.66 2.76 17.05
C GLN A 276 3.63 1.36 16.44
N THR A 277 4.69 0.57 16.59
CA THR A 277 4.70 -0.82 16.10
C THR A 277 3.63 -1.67 16.80
N ILE A 278 3.39 -1.46 18.11
CA ILE A 278 2.28 -2.08 18.84
C ILE A 278 0.92 -1.64 18.27
N ALA A 279 0.76 -0.35 17.95
CA ALA A 279 -0.47 0.17 17.35
C ALA A 279 -0.71 -0.43 15.94
N VAL A 280 0.33 -0.54 15.12
CA VAL A 280 0.26 -1.17 13.78
C VAL A 280 -0.07 -2.66 13.90
N LEU A 281 0.51 -3.37 14.86
CA LEU A 281 0.18 -4.76 15.11
C LEU A 281 -1.28 -4.95 15.55
N ARG A 282 -1.81 -4.03 16.36
CA ARG A 282 -3.26 -3.98 16.71
C ARG A 282 -4.14 -3.76 15.49
N GLN A 283 -3.73 -2.86 14.57
CA GLN A 283 -4.45 -2.66 13.30
C GLN A 283 -4.50 -3.98 12.51
N LYS A 284 -3.39 -4.70 12.39
CA LYS A 284 -3.34 -6.00 11.68
C LYS A 284 -4.23 -7.05 12.34
N LEU A 285 -4.20 -7.19 13.66
CA LEU A 285 -5.04 -8.15 14.38
C LEU A 285 -6.54 -7.87 14.22
N ASN A 286 -6.93 -6.59 14.12
CA ASN A 286 -8.32 -6.22 13.86
C ASN A 286 -8.71 -6.43 12.39
N TYR A 287 -7.82 -6.09 11.45
CA TYR A 287 -8.03 -6.29 10.01
C TYR A 287 -8.26 -7.77 9.65
N PHE A 288 -7.55 -8.67 10.31
CA PHE A 288 -7.58 -10.10 10.02
C PHE A 288 -8.97 -10.73 10.12
N ARG A 289 -9.88 -10.18 10.94
CA ARG A 289 -11.25 -10.68 11.13
C ARG A 289 -12.30 -9.97 10.28
N GLU A 290 -11.91 -8.95 9.53
CA GLU A 290 -12.85 -8.24 8.68
C GLU A 290 -13.19 -9.10 7.45
N GLN A 291 -14.44 -9.54 7.36
CA GLN A 291 -14.89 -10.47 6.32
C GLN A 291 -15.45 -9.74 5.09
N ASP A 292 -15.96 -8.53 5.26
CA ASP A 292 -16.41 -7.73 4.13
C ASP A 292 -15.24 -7.05 3.43
N PHE A 293 -15.07 -7.36 2.14
CA PHE A 293 -13.95 -6.87 1.34
C PHE A 293 -13.82 -5.34 1.34
N ASN A 294 -14.93 -4.61 1.15
CA ASN A 294 -14.89 -3.15 1.09
C ASN A 294 -14.55 -2.54 2.46
N THR A 295 -15.10 -3.12 3.52
CA THR A 295 -14.82 -2.72 4.91
C THR A 295 -13.36 -3.01 5.26
N ALA A 296 -12.85 -4.19 4.89
CA ALA A 296 -11.44 -4.57 5.10
C ALA A 296 -10.48 -3.60 4.41
N PHE A 297 -10.70 -3.32 3.13
CA PHE A 297 -9.87 -2.36 2.39
C PHE A 297 -9.94 -0.95 2.97
N SER A 298 -11.13 -0.48 3.34
CA SER A 298 -11.31 0.81 3.98
C SER A 298 -10.62 0.89 5.34
N PHE A 299 -10.69 -0.19 6.12
CA PHE A 299 -9.97 -0.28 7.39
C PHE A 299 -8.45 -0.20 7.19
N ARG A 300 -7.90 -0.91 6.19
CA ARG A 300 -6.49 -0.82 5.81
C ARG A 300 -6.12 0.62 5.41
N ASP A 301 -6.89 1.26 4.55
CA ASP A 301 -6.65 2.62 4.06
C ASP A 301 -6.74 3.66 5.20
N SER A 302 -7.69 3.50 6.11
CA SER A 302 -7.77 4.30 7.34
C SER A 302 -6.55 4.08 8.25
N SER A 303 -6.10 2.83 8.40
CA SER A 303 -4.92 2.47 9.19
C SER A 303 -3.65 3.09 8.60
N MET A 304 -3.46 2.99 7.29
CA MET A 304 -2.35 3.65 6.59
C MET A 304 -2.36 5.16 6.81
N THR A 305 -3.54 5.79 6.77
CA THR A 305 -3.69 7.24 7.07
C THR A 305 -3.25 7.57 8.49
N GLN A 306 -3.62 6.75 9.49
CA GLN A 306 -3.21 6.93 10.89
C GLN A 306 -1.68 6.79 11.03
N ASN A 307 -1.08 5.83 10.34
CA ASN A 307 0.37 5.62 10.35
C ASN A 307 1.11 6.80 9.69
N ILE A 308 0.61 7.34 8.58
CA ILE A 308 1.14 8.55 7.93
C ILE A 308 1.04 9.76 8.87
N LYS A 309 -0.10 9.92 9.56
CA LYS A 309 -0.26 10.98 10.56
C LYS A 309 0.80 10.86 11.65
N TRP A 310 0.99 9.67 12.21
CA TRP A 310 2.02 9.43 13.24
C TRP A 310 3.44 9.73 12.70
N ILE A 311 3.79 9.29 11.48
CA ILE A 311 5.07 9.59 10.85
C ILE A 311 5.32 11.10 10.82
N ARG A 312 4.34 11.88 10.40
CA ARG A 312 4.46 13.34 10.33
C ARG A 312 4.60 13.98 11.72
N GLU A 313 3.74 13.60 12.67
CA GLU A 313 3.74 14.13 14.03
C GLU A 313 5.05 13.82 14.76
N SER A 314 5.59 12.62 14.57
CA SER A 314 6.88 12.22 15.14
C SER A 314 8.09 12.93 14.49
N ASN A 315 7.87 13.61 13.36
CA ASN A 315 8.89 14.34 12.62
C ASN A 315 8.50 15.82 12.44
N ASN A 316 8.02 16.47 13.51
CA ASN A 316 7.68 17.89 13.54
C ASN A 316 6.69 18.34 12.44
N ASN A 317 5.77 17.49 12.05
CA ASN A 317 4.82 17.72 10.97
C ASN A 317 5.47 18.04 9.62
N GLY A 318 6.64 17.46 9.36
CA GLY A 318 7.40 17.67 8.13
C GLY A 318 6.59 17.32 6.87
N LYS A 319 6.99 17.91 5.74
CA LYS A 319 6.41 17.58 4.43
C LYS A 319 6.79 16.15 4.05
N ILE A 320 5.79 15.38 3.56
CA ILE A 320 5.93 13.97 3.19
C ILE A 320 5.49 13.74 1.74
N MET A 321 6.26 12.93 1.02
CA MET A 321 5.84 12.32 -0.23
C MET A 321 5.42 10.87 0.05
N LEU A 322 4.26 10.47 -0.47
CA LEU A 322 3.70 9.13 -0.35
C LEU A 322 3.76 8.42 -1.70
N TRP A 323 4.26 7.19 -1.69
CA TRP A 323 4.28 6.30 -2.85
C TRP A 323 3.31 5.14 -2.63
N ALA A 324 2.26 5.04 -3.46
CA ALA A 324 1.28 3.97 -3.42
C ALA A 324 0.65 3.73 -4.80
N HIS A 325 -0.24 2.74 -4.87
CA HIS A 325 -1.14 2.58 -6.01
C HIS A 325 -2.11 3.77 -6.14
N ASN A 326 -2.55 4.07 -7.36
CA ASN A 326 -3.53 5.15 -7.62
C ASN A 326 -4.80 5.03 -6.78
N GLY A 327 -5.27 3.80 -6.55
CA GLY A 327 -6.45 3.52 -5.73
C GLY A 327 -6.30 3.99 -4.28
N HIS A 328 -5.08 3.95 -3.72
CA HIS A 328 -4.87 4.41 -2.35
C HIS A 328 -4.71 5.93 -2.25
N ILE A 329 -3.98 6.56 -3.18
CA ILE A 329 -3.78 8.02 -3.13
C ILE A 329 -4.95 8.82 -3.69
N GLY A 330 -5.88 8.18 -4.42
CA GLY A 330 -7.04 8.82 -5.02
C GLY A 330 -8.08 9.28 -3.98
N ARG A 331 -8.83 10.33 -4.32
CA ARG A 331 -9.97 10.79 -3.53
C ARG A 331 -11.23 10.06 -4.01
N GLY A 332 -11.48 8.89 -3.47
CA GLY A 332 -12.56 8.00 -3.91
C GLY A 332 -13.02 7.03 -2.84
N SER A 333 -13.87 6.10 -3.24
CA SER A 333 -14.45 5.06 -2.39
C SER A 333 -14.41 3.72 -3.11
N PHE A 334 -14.44 2.63 -2.34
CA PHE A 334 -14.59 1.27 -2.86
C PHE A 334 -16.01 0.96 -3.34
N SER A 335 -16.99 1.82 -3.01
CA SER A 335 -18.38 1.71 -3.47
C SER A 335 -18.83 2.96 -4.21
N GLU A 336 -19.68 2.78 -5.23
CA GLU A 336 -20.22 3.89 -6.04
C GLU A 336 -21.06 4.90 -5.22
N ASP A 337 -21.68 4.43 -4.14
CA ASP A 337 -22.51 5.26 -3.25
C ASP A 337 -21.71 5.97 -2.15
N PHE A 338 -20.38 5.79 -2.09
CA PHE A 338 -19.46 6.33 -1.08
C PHE A 338 -19.85 6.02 0.38
N LYS A 339 -20.73 5.04 0.62
CA LYS A 339 -21.21 4.67 1.94
C LYS A 339 -20.38 3.58 2.61
N SER A 340 -19.80 2.70 1.82
CA SER A 340 -19.03 1.57 2.31
C SER A 340 -17.56 1.69 1.85
N GLY A 341 -16.76 2.35 2.68
CA GLY A 341 -15.31 2.31 2.55
C GLY A 341 -14.70 3.38 1.65
N ASN A 342 -13.83 4.16 2.22
CA ASN A 342 -13.08 5.20 1.53
C ASN A 342 -11.64 4.76 1.26
N TRP A 343 -11.03 5.31 0.21
CA TRP A 343 -9.61 5.20 -0.06
C TRP A 343 -8.78 6.08 0.88
N MET A 344 -7.51 5.74 1.07
CA MET A 344 -6.56 6.49 1.89
C MET A 344 -6.51 7.98 1.51
N GLY A 345 -6.51 8.31 0.22
CA GLY A 345 -6.53 9.69 -0.25
C GLY A 345 -7.77 10.48 0.16
N THR A 346 -8.93 9.82 0.34
CA THR A 346 -10.11 10.47 0.91
C THR A 346 -9.92 10.78 2.40
N TYR A 347 -9.36 9.84 3.18
CA TYR A 347 -9.03 10.08 4.58
C TYR A 347 -7.96 11.17 4.75
N LEU A 348 -6.92 11.16 3.91
CA LEU A 348 -5.89 12.19 3.89
C LEU A 348 -6.46 13.56 3.54
N ASN A 349 -7.37 13.64 2.55
CA ASN A 349 -8.03 14.89 2.20
C ASN A 349 -8.92 15.42 3.33
N ASN A 350 -9.63 14.55 4.05
CA ASN A 350 -10.42 14.95 5.21
C ASN A 350 -9.54 15.47 6.35
N LEU A 351 -8.33 14.94 6.51
CA LEU A 351 -7.41 15.31 7.57
C LEU A 351 -6.61 16.58 7.24
N TYR A 352 -6.18 16.74 5.99
CA TYR A 352 -5.24 17.78 5.57
C TYR A 352 -5.85 18.85 4.64
N GLY A 353 -7.02 18.60 4.05
CA GLY A 353 -7.69 19.55 3.13
C GLY A 353 -6.79 19.92 1.94
N GLU A 354 -6.66 21.22 1.69
CA GLU A 354 -5.83 21.78 0.61
C GLU A 354 -4.33 21.48 0.76
N LYS A 355 -3.89 21.02 1.93
CA LYS A 355 -2.51 20.58 2.17
C LYS A 355 -2.22 19.17 1.68
N TYR A 356 -3.21 18.46 1.14
CA TYR A 356 -3.06 17.17 0.48
C TYR A 356 -3.19 17.33 -1.04
N TYR A 357 -2.15 16.92 -1.78
CA TYR A 357 -2.13 16.91 -3.25
C TYR A 357 -1.74 15.54 -3.76
N ASN A 358 -2.46 15.01 -4.74
CA ASN A 358 -2.18 13.71 -5.32
C ASN A 358 -1.96 13.79 -6.83
N ILE A 359 -0.99 13.02 -7.32
CA ILE A 359 -0.62 12.89 -8.72
C ILE A 359 -0.77 11.41 -9.10
N GLY A 360 -1.75 11.10 -9.94
CA GLY A 360 -1.94 9.77 -10.49
C GLY A 360 -1.05 9.54 -11.71
N PHE A 361 -0.63 8.28 -11.90
CA PHE A 361 0.14 7.86 -13.07
C PHE A 361 -0.67 6.89 -13.90
N SER A 362 -0.60 7.03 -15.22
CA SER A 362 -1.23 6.14 -16.19
C SER A 362 -0.34 6.02 -17.42
N PHE A 363 -0.57 5.00 -18.23
CA PHE A 363 0.13 4.81 -19.50
C PHE A 363 -0.85 4.43 -20.60
N GLY A 364 -0.53 4.79 -21.85
CA GLY A 364 -1.34 4.44 -23.01
C GLY A 364 -1.06 3.03 -23.52
N GLU A 365 0.23 2.67 -23.59
CA GLU A 365 0.72 1.37 -24.04
C GLU A 365 1.99 1.02 -23.26
N GLY A 366 2.24 -0.27 -23.04
CA GLY A 366 3.45 -0.73 -22.38
C GLY A 366 3.31 -2.11 -21.76
N GLY A 367 4.37 -2.55 -21.09
CA GLY A 367 4.42 -3.77 -20.32
C GLY A 367 4.79 -3.48 -18.86
N PHE A 368 4.42 -4.37 -17.97
CA PHE A 368 4.78 -4.28 -16.57
C PHE A 368 5.03 -5.68 -15.99
N ILE A 369 5.77 -5.75 -14.90
CA ILE A 369 6.00 -6.99 -14.17
C ILE A 369 4.80 -7.24 -13.26
N ALA A 370 4.27 -8.45 -13.30
CA ALA A 370 3.21 -8.90 -12.41
C ALA A 370 3.51 -10.30 -11.89
N GLN A 371 3.05 -10.57 -10.67
CA GLN A 371 3.15 -11.91 -10.10
C GLN A 371 2.12 -12.82 -10.78
N SER A 372 2.57 -14.02 -11.23
CA SER A 372 1.66 -15.02 -11.77
C SER A 372 0.81 -15.61 -10.64
N PRO A 373 -0.50 -15.79 -10.82
CA PRO A 373 -1.34 -16.49 -9.84
C PRO A 373 -0.90 -17.92 -9.52
N SER A 374 -0.12 -18.54 -10.42
CA SER A 374 0.41 -19.90 -10.25
C SER A 374 1.78 -19.96 -9.55
N SER A 375 2.44 -18.82 -9.31
CA SER A 375 3.73 -18.79 -8.63
C SER A 375 3.52 -18.72 -7.11
N THR A 376 3.36 -19.86 -6.48
CA THR A 376 3.39 -20.01 -5.00
C THR A 376 4.82 -19.97 -4.43
N ASN A 377 5.82 -19.67 -5.24
CA ASN A 377 7.21 -19.53 -4.79
C ASN A 377 7.50 -18.04 -4.59
N ILE A 378 7.30 -17.58 -3.38
CA ILE A 378 7.97 -16.38 -2.85
C ILE A 378 9.41 -16.82 -2.57
N LEU A 379 10.35 -16.23 -3.29
CA LEU A 379 11.78 -16.38 -3.02
C LEU A 379 12.15 -15.79 -1.65
#